data_f8c296fdac0dc23138717b5e3444f8d2
#
_entry.id   f8c296fdac0dc23138717b5e3444f8d2
#
_cell.length_a   1.000
_cell.length_b   1.000
_cell.length_c   1.000
_cell.angle_alpha   90.00
_cell.angle_beta   90.00
_cell.angle_gamma   90.00
#
_symmetry.space_group_name_H-M   'P 1'
#
loop_
_entity.id
_entity.type
_entity.pdbx_description
1 polymer ?
#
loop_
_entity_poly.entity_id
_entity_poly.type
_entity_poly.pdbx_seq_one_letter_code
_entity_poly.pdbx_strand_id
1 'polypeptide(L)'
;MFIIQDYSIAILFCFVTMLCWGSWGNTQKLAAKTWRYEFFYWDYVLGLLLFSIISAFTLGSIGEEGRGFVADLTQADTGNIFSAFLGGVIFNASNILLSAAIALCGMSVAFPLGVGLALVLGVLINYFGACLLYTSPSPRD
;
A
#
# COMPACT_ATOMS: atom_id res chain seq x y z
N MET A 1 1.40 -13.62 15.56
CA MET A 1 1.65 -12.64 14.50
C MET A 1 3.15 -12.55 14.27
N PHE A 2 3.60 -12.45 13.02
CA PHE A 2 5.02 -12.26 12.70
C PHE A 2 5.41 -10.79 12.94
N ILE A 3 6.26 -10.53 13.92
CA ILE A 3 6.71 -9.18 14.27
C ILE A 3 8.20 -9.07 13.96
N ILE A 4 8.56 -8.07 13.17
CA ILE A 4 9.97 -7.79 12.83
C ILE A 4 10.56 -6.92 13.96
N GLN A 5 11.41 -7.50 14.78
CA GLN A 5 12.10 -6.78 15.86
C GLN A 5 13.49 -6.31 15.44
N ASP A 6 14.07 -6.92 14.41
CA ASP A 6 15.41 -6.62 13.94
C ASP A 6 15.37 -5.53 12.85
N TYR A 7 16.10 -4.44 13.08
CA TYR A 7 16.23 -3.32 12.15
C TYR A 7 16.80 -3.74 10.77
N SER A 8 17.74 -4.68 10.76
CA SER A 8 18.35 -5.16 9.52
C SER A 8 17.34 -5.92 8.64
N ILE A 9 16.46 -6.70 9.28
CA ILE A 9 15.38 -7.40 8.59
C ILE A 9 14.35 -6.40 8.04
N ALA A 10 14.04 -5.36 8.79
CA ALA A 10 13.14 -4.30 8.32
C ALA A 10 13.69 -3.60 7.08
N ILE A 11 14.98 -3.27 7.04
CA ILE A 11 15.64 -2.71 5.86
C ILE A 11 15.55 -3.66 4.67
N LEU A 12 15.80 -4.96 4.88
CA LEU A 12 15.70 -5.96 3.81
C LEU A 12 14.29 -5.99 3.20
N PHE A 13 13.25 -5.98 4.04
CA PHE A 13 11.86 -5.92 3.57
C PHE A 13 11.54 -4.62 2.82
N CYS A 14 12.10 -3.48 3.24
CA CYS A 14 11.98 -2.23 2.49
C CYS A 14 12.59 -2.36 1.08
N PHE A 15 13.78 -2.97 0.97
CA PHE A 15 14.41 -3.24 -0.33
C PHE A 15 13.55 -4.14 -1.22
N VAL A 16 13.02 -5.24 -0.68
CA VAL A 16 12.12 -6.14 -1.40
C VAL A 16 10.89 -5.39 -1.89
N THR A 17 10.29 -4.57 -1.04
CA THR A 17 9.13 -3.74 -1.39
C THR A 17 9.45 -2.76 -2.51
N MET A 18 10.61 -2.10 -2.45
CA MET A 18 11.07 -1.19 -3.52
C MET A 18 11.23 -1.91 -4.85
N LEU A 19 11.83 -3.12 -4.86
CA LEU A 19 11.98 -3.93 -6.06
C LEU A 19 10.62 -4.36 -6.63
N CYS A 20 9.72 -4.82 -5.79
CA CYS A 20 8.38 -5.23 -6.20
C CYS A 20 7.59 -4.05 -6.77
N TRP A 21 7.64 -2.90 -6.11
CA TRP A 21 6.94 -1.69 -6.55
C TRP A 21 7.53 -1.09 -7.81
N GLY A 22 8.86 -1.08 -7.93
CA GLY A 22 9.54 -0.58 -9.12
C GLY A 22 9.35 -1.49 -10.35
N SER A 23 9.19 -2.79 -10.15
CA SER A 23 8.99 -3.76 -11.24
C SER A 23 7.54 -3.84 -11.73
N TRP A 24 6.56 -3.42 -10.93
CA TRP A 24 5.14 -3.50 -11.29
C TRP A 24 4.81 -2.83 -12.64
N GLY A 25 5.26 -1.61 -12.86
CA GLY A 25 5.03 -0.90 -14.12
C GLY A 25 5.71 -1.56 -15.34
N ASN A 26 6.88 -2.20 -15.13
CA ASN A 26 7.54 -2.96 -16.18
C ASN A 26 6.73 -4.21 -16.55
N THR A 27 6.13 -4.89 -15.58
CA THR A 27 5.26 -6.04 -15.80
C THR A 27 4.02 -5.64 -16.61
N GLN A 28 3.39 -4.51 -16.29
CA GLN A 28 2.29 -3.95 -17.06
C GLN A 28 2.71 -3.68 -18.51
N LYS A 29 3.88 -3.09 -18.72
CA LYS A 29 4.41 -2.80 -20.06
C LYS A 29 4.68 -4.07 -20.88
N LEU A 30 5.17 -5.11 -20.26
CA LEU A 30 5.37 -6.41 -20.90
C LEU A 30 4.03 -7.05 -21.28
N ALA A 31 3.06 -7.01 -20.39
CA ALA A 31 1.71 -7.54 -20.63
C ALA A 31 0.96 -6.77 -21.71
N ALA A 32 1.21 -5.47 -21.87
CA ALA A 32 0.53 -4.61 -22.84
C ALA A 32 0.74 -5.03 -24.32
N LYS A 33 1.70 -5.91 -24.59
CA LYS A 33 1.89 -6.49 -25.93
C LYS A 33 0.80 -7.49 -26.32
N THR A 34 0.17 -8.14 -25.35
CA THR A 34 -0.81 -9.21 -25.55
C THR A 34 -2.14 -8.92 -24.84
N TRP A 35 -2.13 -8.12 -23.79
CA TRP A 35 -3.29 -7.81 -22.96
C TRP A 35 -3.53 -6.31 -22.85
N ARG A 36 -4.81 -5.95 -22.88
CA ARG A 36 -5.23 -4.58 -22.55
C ARG A 36 -4.97 -4.31 -21.06
N TYR A 37 -4.63 -3.05 -20.72
CA TYR A 37 -4.29 -2.67 -19.34
C TYR A 37 -5.43 -2.93 -18.35
N GLU A 38 -6.70 -2.90 -18.79
CA GLU A 38 -7.86 -3.17 -17.96
C GLU A 38 -7.87 -4.61 -17.45
N PHE A 39 -7.58 -5.58 -18.33
CA PHE A 39 -7.50 -7.00 -17.93
C PHE A 39 -6.30 -7.28 -17.05
N PHE A 40 -5.14 -6.71 -17.37
CA PHE A 40 -3.97 -6.79 -16.51
C PHE A 40 -4.25 -6.26 -15.11
N TYR A 41 -5.00 -5.15 -15.01
CA TYR A 41 -5.34 -4.55 -13.73
C TYR A 41 -6.28 -5.43 -12.90
N TRP A 42 -7.24 -6.10 -13.53
CA TRP A 42 -8.12 -7.06 -12.85
C TRP A 42 -7.34 -8.23 -12.25
N ASP A 43 -6.43 -8.83 -13.01
CA ASP A 43 -5.59 -9.94 -12.53
C ASP A 43 -4.66 -9.48 -11.40
N TYR A 44 -4.11 -8.28 -11.51
CA TYR A 44 -3.31 -7.65 -10.46
C TYR A 44 -4.11 -7.51 -9.15
N VAL A 45 -5.33 -6.98 -9.21
CA VAL A 45 -6.19 -6.79 -8.03
C VAL A 45 -6.59 -8.13 -7.41
N LEU A 46 -6.92 -9.14 -8.22
CA LEU A 46 -7.23 -10.49 -7.74
C LEU A 46 -6.00 -11.12 -7.06
N GLY A 47 -4.83 -10.98 -7.65
CA GLY A 47 -3.58 -11.46 -7.06
C GLY A 47 -3.28 -10.78 -5.72
N LEU A 48 -3.47 -9.47 -5.64
CA LEU A 48 -3.29 -8.70 -4.40
C LEU A 48 -4.27 -9.15 -3.31
N LEU A 49 -5.55 -9.37 -3.67
CA LEU A 49 -6.57 -9.84 -2.75
C LEU A 49 -6.22 -11.23 -2.19
N LEU A 50 -5.87 -12.17 -3.05
CA LEU A 50 -5.48 -13.52 -2.64
C LEU A 50 -4.23 -13.48 -1.76
N PHE A 51 -3.21 -12.73 -2.14
CA PHE A 51 -1.99 -12.59 -1.35
C PHE A 51 -2.26 -11.97 0.02
N SER A 52 -3.11 -10.93 0.10
CA SER A 52 -3.46 -10.29 1.37
C SER A 52 -4.24 -11.23 2.30
N ILE A 53 -5.17 -12.04 1.77
CA ILE A 53 -5.89 -13.04 2.55
C ILE A 53 -4.94 -14.12 3.07
N ILE A 54 -4.09 -14.68 2.20
CA ILE A 54 -3.10 -15.69 2.61
C ILE A 54 -2.18 -15.12 3.68
N SER A 55 -1.68 -13.90 3.50
CA SER A 55 -0.81 -13.24 4.46
C SER A 55 -1.50 -12.98 5.81
N ALA A 56 -2.78 -12.60 5.80
CA ALA A 56 -3.54 -12.38 7.02
C ALA A 56 -3.68 -13.67 7.87
N PHE A 57 -3.94 -14.80 7.22
CA PHE A 57 -4.10 -16.08 7.91
C PHE A 57 -2.77 -16.80 8.20
N THR A 58 -1.69 -16.46 7.53
CA THR A 58 -0.36 -17.01 7.79
C THR A 58 0.47 -16.06 8.67
N LEU A 59 1.06 -15.04 8.08
CA LEU A 59 1.95 -14.08 8.77
C LEU A 59 1.22 -13.28 9.86
N GLY A 60 -0.04 -12.93 9.62
CA GLY A 60 -0.87 -12.19 10.57
C GLY A 60 -1.44 -13.04 11.72
N SER A 61 -1.43 -14.38 11.61
CA SER A 61 -2.06 -15.27 12.61
C SER A 61 -1.09 -16.25 13.26
N ILE A 62 0.01 -16.61 12.59
CA ILE A 62 0.99 -17.59 13.07
C ILE A 62 2.15 -16.82 13.71
N GLY A 63 2.44 -17.12 14.97
CA GLY A 63 3.53 -16.53 15.75
C GLY A 63 3.20 -16.47 17.23
N GLU A 64 4.23 -16.38 18.06
CA GLU A 64 4.08 -16.40 19.53
C GLU A 64 3.76 -15.01 20.11
N GLU A 65 4.02 -13.94 19.35
CA GLU A 65 3.82 -12.57 19.81
C GLU A 65 2.64 -11.89 19.09
N GLY A 66 1.93 -11.05 19.86
CA GLY A 66 0.80 -10.27 19.36
C GLY A 66 -0.49 -11.06 19.21
N ARG A 67 -1.53 -10.38 18.74
CA ARG A 67 -2.85 -10.97 18.52
C ARG A 67 -2.96 -11.56 17.11
N GLY A 68 -3.68 -12.66 16.96
CA GLY A 68 -4.00 -13.20 15.64
C GLY A 68 -4.96 -12.27 14.88
N PHE A 69 -4.91 -12.33 13.55
CA PHE A 69 -5.71 -11.48 12.64
C PHE A 69 -7.20 -11.45 12.98
N VAL A 70 -7.81 -12.60 13.25
CA VAL A 70 -9.26 -12.67 13.54
C VAL A 70 -9.58 -12.00 14.89
N ALA A 71 -8.76 -12.21 15.92
CA ALA A 71 -8.96 -11.61 17.22
C ALA A 71 -8.78 -10.09 17.18
N ASP A 72 -7.83 -9.60 16.37
CA ASP A 72 -7.60 -8.18 16.18
C ASP A 72 -8.75 -7.53 15.40
N LEU A 73 -9.23 -8.18 14.35
CA LEU A 73 -10.35 -7.71 13.55
C LEU A 73 -11.66 -7.59 14.37
N THR A 74 -11.91 -8.53 15.26
CA THR A 74 -13.12 -8.51 16.13
C THR A 74 -13.09 -7.41 17.19
N GLN A 75 -11.90 -6.94 17.58
CA GLN A 75 -11.71 -5.84 18.51
C GLN A 75 -11.60 -4.46 17.84
N ALA A 76 -11.35 -4.43 16.52
CA ALA A 76 -11.16 -3.19 15.80
C ALA A 76 -12.44 -2.34 15.84
N ASP A 77 -12.25 -1.06 16.14
CA ASP A 77 -13.36 -0.09 16.08
C ASP A 77 -13.88 0.03 14.66
N THR A 78 -15.19 0.04 14.52
CA THR A 78 -15.88 0.13 13.22
C THR A 78 -15.46 1.36 12.42
N GLY A 79 -15.16 2.49 13.12
CA GLY A 79 -14.65 3.70 12.50
C GLY A 79 -13.30 3.51 11.83
N ASN A 80 -12.40 2.77 12.47
CA ASN A 80 -11.08 2.47 11.93
C ASN A 80 -11.16 1.52 10.73
N ILE A 81 -12.03 0.51 10.79
CA ILE A 81 -12.29 -0.40 9.66
C ILE A 81 -12.83 0.37 8.45
N PHE A 82 -13.80 1.27 8.68
CA PHE A 82 -14.37 2.09 7.61
C PHE A 82 -13.33 3.05 7.01
N SER A 83 -12.49 3.66 7.83
CA SER A 83 -11.40 4.53 7.36
C SER A 83 -10.38 3.77 6.53
N ALA A 84 -10.01 2.55 6.94
CA ALA A 84 -9.12 1.67 6.18
C ALA A 84 -9.74 1.27 4.83
N PHE A 85 -11.03 0.93 4.82
CA PHE A 85 -11.77 0.62 3.59
C PHE A 85 -11.80 1.81 2.63
N LEU A 86 -12.14 3.00 3.13
CA LEU A 86 -12.16 4.23 2.32
C LEU A 86 -10.78 4.57 1.76
N GLY A 87 -9.73 4.42 2.57
CA GLY A 87 -8.35 4.56 2.12
C GLY A 87 -8.00 3.59 0.99
N GLY A 88 -8.44 2.35 1.09
CA GLY A 88 -8.28 1.34 0.04
C GLY A 88 -9.00 1.70 -1.26
N VAL A 89 -10.21 2.23 -1.18
CA VAL A 89 -10.98 2.69 -2.35
C VAL A 89 -10.26 3.84 -3.06
N ILE A 90 -9.80 4.85 -2.32
CA ILE A 90 -9.07 6.01 -2.87
C ILE A 90 -7.75 5.54 -3.50
N PHE A 91 -7.02 4.68 -2.82
CA PHE A 91 -5.76 4.13 -3.32
C PHE A 91 -5.96 3.34 -4.62
N ASN A 92 -7.00 2.50 -4.68
CA ASN A 92 -7.31 1.73 -5.87
C ASN A 92 -7.71 2.61 -7.05
N ALA A 93 -8.51 3.66 -6.81
CA ALA A 93 -8.85 4.65 -7.84
C ALA A 93 -7.59 5.33 -8.41
N SER A 94 -6.65 5.73 -7.55
CA SER A 94 -5.36 6.30 -7.95
C SER A 94 -4.53 5.33 -8.81
N ASN A 95 -4.49 4.06 -8.42
CA ASN A 95 -3.76 3.03 -9.17
C ASN A 95 -4.37 2.76 -10.56
N ILE A 96 -5.69 2.75 -10.68
CA ILE A 96 -6.36 2.63 -11.99
C ILE A 96 -5.97 3.79 -12.89
N LEU A 97 -6.00 5.02 -12.37
CA LEU A 97 -5.62 6.21 -13.12
C LEU A 97 -4.14 6.18 -13.53
N LEU A 98 -3.26 5.74 -12.63
CA LEU A 98 -1.84 5.58 -12.93
C LEU A 98 -1.61 4.52 -14.02
N SER A 99 -2.31 3.39 -13.93
CA SER A 99 -2.24 2.32 -14.93
C SER A 99 -2.71 2.79 -16.30
N ALA A 100 -3.80 3.57 -16.35
CA ALA A 100 -4.28 4.20 -17.57
C ALA A 100 -3.28 5.23 -18.12
N ALA A 101 -2.69 6.05 -17.26
CA ALA A 101 -1.65 7.02 -17.65
C ALA A 101 -0.41 6.33 -18.25
N ILE A 102 0.03 5.20 -17.67
CA ILE A 102 1.13 4.40 -18.21
C ILE A 102 0.79 3.87 -19.60
N ALA A 103 -0.45 3.42 -19.82
CA ALA A 103 -0.90 2.91 -21.11
C ALA A 103 -0.97 4.00 -22.19
N LEU A 104 -1.33 5.23 -21.81
CA LEU A 104 -1.50 6.36 -22.75
C LEU A 104 -0.21 7.13 -23.02
N CYS A 105 0.52 7.49 -21.97
CA CYS A 105 1.68 8.39 -22.04
C CYS A 105 3.02 7.67 -21.85
N GLY A 106 3.00 6.42 -21.46
CA GLY A 106 4.19 5.65 -21.13
C GLY A 106 4.71 5.93 -19.71
N MET A 107 5.59 5.05 -19.24
CA MET A 107 6.13 5.09 -17.88
C MET A 107 6.99 6.32 -17.59
N SER A 108 7.75 6.78 -18.59
CA SER A 108 8.69 7.91 -18.45
C SER A 108 7.99 9.23 -18.11
N VAL A 109 6.71 9.36 -18.45
CA VAL A 109 5.89 10.54 -18.13
C VAL A 109 4.98 10.27 -16.93
N ALA A 110 4.31 9.12 -16.90
CA ALA A 110 3.33 8.79 -15.88
C ALA A 110 3.94 8.68 -14.47
N PHE A 111 5.13 8.06 -14.32
CA PHE A 111 5.76 7.89 -13.02
C PHE A 111 6.27 9.20 -12.40
N PRO A 112 7.07 10.03 -13.09
CA PRO A 112 7.52 11.29 -12.50
C PRO A 112 6.38 12.22 -12.11
N LEU A 113 5.34 12.30 -12.92
CA LEU A 113 4.19 13.16 -12.63
C LEU A 113 3.29 12.56 -11.53
N GLY A 114 2.84 11.31 -11.69
CA GLY A 114 1.91 10.69 -10.76
C GLY A 114 2.54 10.39 -9.41
N VAL A 115 3.64 9.62 -9.40
CA VAL A 115 4.30 9.19 -8.16
C VAL A 115 5.10 10.33 -7.54
N GLY A 116 5.74 11.17 -8.35
CA GLY A 116 6.50 12.33 -7.88
C GLY A 116 5.62 13.34 -7.15
N LEU A 117 4.47 13.71 -7.72
CA LEU A 117 3.50 14.59 -7.05
C LEU A 117 2.91 13.93 -5.79
N ALA A 118 2.59 12.64 -5.84
CA ALA A 118 2.11 11.91 -4.67
C ALA A 118 3.14 11.91 -3.52
N LEU A 119 4.42 11.75 -3.84
CA LEU A 119 5.50 11.83 -2.86
C LEU A 119 5.58 13.20 -2.20
N VAL A 120 5.61 14.26 -3.01
CA VAL A 120 5.69 15.65 -2.49
C VAL A 120 4.49 15.97 -1.61
N LEU A 121 3.29 15.68 -2.07
CA LEU A 121 2.07 15.91 -1.30
C LEU A 121 2.04 15.06 -0.03
N GLY A 122 2.45 13.80 -0.10
CA GLY A 122 2.53 12.91 1.05
C GLY A 122 3.49 13.42 2.13
N VAL A 123 4.67 13.89 1.73
CA VAL A 123 5.64 14.50 2.66
C VAL A 123 5.07 15.76 3.30
N LEU A 124 4.46 16.65 2.52
CA LEU A 124 3.86 17.88 3.05
C LEU A 124 2.73 17.58 4.03
N ILE A 125 1.80 16.71 3.68
CA ILE A 125 0.67 16.33 4.54
C ILE A 125 1.16 15.69 5.84
N ASN A 126 2.12 14.77 5.76
CA ASN A 126 2.69 14.14 6.95
C ASN A 126 3.45 15.14 7.82
N TYR A 127 4.23 16.05 7.22
CA TYR A 127 4.96 17.07 7.96
C TYR A 127 4.00 17.99 8.72
N PHE A 128 3.01 18.54 8.05
CA PHE A 128 2.03 19.44 8.69
C PHE A 128 1.13 18.68 9.69
N GLY A 129 0.70 17.48 9.36
CA GLY A 129 -0.10 16.63 10.24
C GLY A 129 0.66 16.23 11.52
N ALA A 130 1.92 15.82 11.39
CA ALA A 130 2.76 15.49 12.53
C ALA A 130 3.05 16.72 13.41
N CYS A 131 3.37 17.87 12.80
CA CYS A 131 3.59 19.11 13.56
C CYS A 131 2.34 19.52 14.37
N LEU A 132 1.15 19.40 13.79
CA LEU A 132 -0.11 19.72 14.47
C LEU A 132 -0.39 18.75 15.64
N LEU A 133 -0.05 17.48 15.50
CA LEU A 133 -0.19 16.49 16.57
C LEU A 133 0.81 16.71 17.73
N TYR A 134 2.04 17.13 17.41
CA TYR A 134 3.06 17.43 18.42
C TYR A 134 2.84 18.76 19.15
N THR A 135 2.13 19.71 18.53
CA THR A 135 1.81 21.01 19.15
C THR A 135 0.49 21.01 19.92
N SER A 136 -0.30 19.94 19.82
CA SER A 136 -1.50 19.77 20.62
C SER A 136 -1.11 19.33 22.05
N PRO A 137 -1.42 20.11 23.12
CA PRO A 137 -1.09 19.69 24.48
C PRO A 137 -1.80 18.37 24.80
N SER A 138 -1.01 17.44 25.34
CA SER A 138 -1.55 16.16 25.80
C SER A 138 -2.63 16.40 26.85
N PRO A 139 -3.81 15.75 26.78
CA PRO A 139 -4.84 15.89 27.81
C PRO A 139 -4.46 15.21 29.14
N ARG A 140 -3.20 14.95 29.41
CA ARG A 140 -2.68 14.21 30.57
C ARG A 140 -1.64 14.98 31.41
N ASP A 141 -1.67 16.31 31.40
CA ASP A 141 -0.92 17.12 32.36
C ASP A 141 -1.87 17.89 33.24
#